data_d8e58dc4dd6050c82d3a22ce2824888d
#
_entry.id   d8e58dc4dd6050c82d3a22ce2824888d
#
_cell.length_a   1.000
_cell.length_b   1.000
_cell.length_c   1.000
_cell.angle_alpha   90.00
_cell.angle_beta   90.00
_cell.angle_gamma   90.00
#
_symmetry.space_group_name_H-M   'P 1'
#
loop_
_entity.id
_entity.type
_entity.pdbx_description
1 polymer ?
#
loop_
_entity_poly.entity_id
_entity_poly.type
_entity_poly.pdbx_seq_one_letter_code
_entity_poly.pdbx_strand_id
1 'polypeptide(L)'
;MSTWTSKIAIVALLSGCATSIPAPDRADLRIEGQVVSIVAPAGFCVDPQSVDVTKAGGFVLFSDCALTGAAGGTVSTAVISASVAPTGLNGTLVELQKFLTTEPGKITLGRSGDMQAITVVESRVVDDVLLIKVDDRGAQPIRGVSPEIWRGFFVAGGRAVTATVSGAAEGGTSDIHARRYLGQLAASTRAANKT
;
A
#
# COMPACT_ATOMS: atom_id res chain seq x y z
N MET A 1 49.65 55.47 -25.95
CA MET A 1 49.85 54.04 -25.84
C MET A 1 48.96 53.59 -24.70
N SER A 2 47.76 52.99 -25.01
CA SER A 2 46.76 52.62 -24.03
C SER A 2 46.65 51.08 -24.05
N THR A 3 47.06 50.44 -22.96
CA THR A 3 47.02 49.01 -22.79
C THR A 3 45.69 48.62 -22.17
N TRP A 4 44.83 47.95 -22.95
CA TRP A 4 43.53 47.40 -22.56
C TRP A 4 43.72 46.00 -22.00
N THR A 5 43.62 45.83 -20.68
CA THR A 5 43.67 44.52 -20.01
C THR A 5 42.26 43.93 -19.97
N SER A 6 42.03 42.89 -20.79
CA SER A 6 40.80 42.10 -20.82
C SER A 6 40.72 41.16 -19.61
N LYS A 7 39.78 41.36 -18.70
CA LYS A 7 39.51 40.44 -17.60
C LYS A 7 38.55 39.35 -18.08
N ILE A 8 39.07 38.14 -18.24
CA ILE A 8 38.26 36.95 -18.54
C ILE A 8 37.66 36.47 -17.21
N ALA A 9 36.34 36.59 -17.06
CA ALA A 9 35.60 36.02 -15.94
C ALA A 9 35.30 34.54 -16.23
N ILE A 10 35.93 33.63 -15.52
CA ILE A 10 35.63 32.18 -15.56
C ILE A 10 34.37 31.94 -14.72
N VAL A 11 33.24 31.69 -15.40
CA VAL A 11 32.01 31.23 -14.76
C VAL A 11 32.12 29.71 -14.53
N ALA A 12 32.38 29.30 -13.30
CA ALA A 12 32.35 27.89 -12.91
C ALA A 12 30.90 27.45 -12.83
N LEU A 13 30.47 26.63 -13.80
CA LEU A 13 29.18 25.91 -13.79
C LEU A 13 29.27 24.81 -12.74
N LEU A 14 28.69 25.01 -11.57
CA LEU A 14 28.44 23.96 -10.58
C LEU A 14 27.31 23.09 -11.08
N SER A 15 27.67 21.99 -11.79
CA SER A 15 26.74 20.91 -12.12
C SER A 15 26.41 20.18 -10.82
N GLY A 16 25.37 20.61 -10.13
CA GLY A 16 24.80 19.89 -8.99
C GLY A 16 24.17 18.60 -9.50
N CYS A 17 24.83 17.46 -9.27
CA CYS A 17 24.16 16.16 -9.37
C CYS A 17 23.07 16.12 -8.31
N ALA A 18 21.80 16.29 -8.72
CA ALA A 18 20.66 15.97 -7.88
C ALA A 18 20.67 14.45 -7.65
N THR A 19 21.21 14.01 -6.52
CA THR A 19 21.05 12.63 -6.06
C THR A 19 19.60 12.47 -5.65
N SER A 20 18.80 11.78 -6.49
CA SER A 20 17.45 11.37 -6.12
C SER A 20 17.56 10.40 -4.94
N ILE A 21 17.06 10.81 -3.78
CA ILE A 21 16.92 9.90 -2.63
C ILE A 21 15.84 8.88 -3.03
N PRO A 22 16.14 7.57 -3.01
CA PRO A 22 15.13 6.57 -3.31
C PRO A 22 13.95 6.72 -2.34
N ALA A 23 12.73 6.64 -2.85
CA ALA A 23 11.56 6.61 -1.98
C ALA A 23 11.63 5.40 -1.04
N PRO A 24 11.25 5.55 0.25
CA PRO A 24 11.36 4.47 1.22
C PRO A 24 10.40 3.32 0.88
N ASP A 25 10.83 2.09 1.16
CA ASP A 25 10.01 0.89 1.08
C ASP A 25 9.27 0.56 2.39
N ARG A 26 9.41 1.43 3.40
CA ARG A 26 8.88 1.22 4.74
C ARG A 26 8.27 2.49 5.30
N ALA A 27 7.11 2.36 5.96
CA ALA A 27 6.49 3.38 6.77
C ALA A 27 6.41 2.95 8.23
N ASP A 28 6.88 3.79 9.14
CA ASP A 28 6.81 3.58 10.59
C ASP A 28 5.63 4.40 11.16
N LEU A 29 4.56 3.70 11.54
CA LEU A 29 3.33 4.30 12.05
C LEU A 29 3.33 4.24 13.58
N ARG A 30 3.29 5.41 14.24
CA ARG A 30 3.23 5.49 15.70
C ARG A 30 1.77 5.55 16.18
N ILE A 31 1.23 4.40 16.59
CA ILE A 31 -0.16 4.25 17.00
C ILE A 31 -0.18 3.99 18.51
N GLU A 32 -0.82 4.88 19.28
CA GLU A 32 -0.91 4.80 20.74
C GLU A 32 0.46 4.56 21.45
N GLY A 33 1.50 5.24 20.95
CA GLY A 33 2.86 5.15 21.49
C GLY A 33 3.69 3.97 20.99
N GLN A 34 3.09 2.97 20.35
CA GLN A 34 3.77 1.84 19.74
C GLN A 34 4.08 2.14 18.25
N VAL A 35 5.29 1.81 17.79
CA VAL A 35 5.66 1.88 16.38
C VAL A 35 5.31 0.56 15.71
N VAL A 36 4.56 0.65 14.62
CA VAL A 36 4.29 -0.47 13.71
C VAL A 36 4.88 -0.13 12.35
N SER A 37 5.81 -0.96 11.90
CA SER A 37 6.51 -0.79 10.62
C SER A 37 5.78 -1.54 9.53
N ILE A 38 5.27 -0.85 8.54
CA ILE A 38 4.65 -1.47 7.36
C ILE A 38 5.67 -1.45 6.22
N VAL A 39 5.96 -2.62 5.67
CA VAL A 39 6.99 -2.80 4.64
C VAL A 39 6.34 -3.14 3.31
N ALA A 40 6.65 -2.36 2.28
CA ALA A 40 6.15 -2.56 0.92
C ALA A 40 6.59 -3.90 0.32
N PRO A 41 5.82 -4.48 -0.58
CA PRO A 41 6.30 -5.56 -1.44
C PRO A 41 7.43 -5.08 -2.36
N ALA A 42 8.26 -5.99 -2.84
CA ALA A 42 9.35 -5.66 -3.77
C ALA A 42 8.84 -4.91 -5.00
N GLY A 43 9.49 -3.80 -5.34
CA GLY A 43 9.13 -2.91 -6.44
C GLY A 43 8.15 -1.79 -6.07
N PHE A 44 7.63 -1.78 -4.84
CA PHE A 44 6.75 -0.73 -4.35
C PHE A 44 7.44 0.14 -3.32
N CYS A 45 7.13 1.43 -3.36
CA CYS A 45 7.64 2.45 -2.48
C CYS A 45 6.49 3.18 -1.79
N VAL A 46 6.77 3.67 -0.58
CA VAL A 46 5.82 4.49 0.18
C VAL A 46 5.55 5.80 -0.56
N ASP A 47 4.27 6.16 -0.68
CA ASP A 47 3.89 7.54 -0.95
C ASP A 47 3.94 8.34 0.36
N PRO A 48 4.94 9.21 0.57
CA PRO A 48 5.11 9.92 1.84
C PRO A 48 3.92 10.83 2.20
N GLN A 49 3.17 11.31 1.18
CA GLN A 49 2.02 12.18 1.39
C GLN A 49 0.78 11.41 1.85
N SER A 50 0.79 10.08 1.70
CA SER A 50 -0.32 9.21 2.09
C SER A 50 -0.25 8.75 3.54
N VAL A 51 0.90 8.92 4.21
CA VAL A 51 1.09 8.44 5.59
C VAL A 51 0.22 9.27 6.53
N ASP A 52 -0.76 8.63 7.13
CA ASP A 52 -1.67 9.24 8.09
C ASP A 52 -1.77 8.39 9.37
N VAL A 53 -1.75 9.05 10.52
CA VAL A 53 -1.91 8.40 11.83
C VAL A 53 -2.88 9.20 12.67
N THR A 54 -3.96 8.55 13.06
CA THR A 54 -5.02 9.10 13.90
C THR A 54 -5.26 8.22 15.13
N LYS A 55 -6.21 8.61 15.98
CA LYS A 55 -6.68 7.75 17.08
C LYS A 55 -7.38 6.48 16.55
N ALA A 56 -7.91 6.51 15.33
CA ALA A 56 -8.55 5.37 14.69
C ALA A 56 -7.54 4.36 14.10
N GLY A 57 -6.26 4.67 14.08
CA GLY A 57 -5.20 3.81 13.55
C GLY A 57 -4.27 4.54 12.59
N GLY A 58 -3.54 3.78 11.76
CA GLY A 58 -2.61 4.29 10.78
C GLY A 58 -2.97 3.86 9.36
N PHE A 59 -2.51 4.64 8.38
CA PHE A 59 -2.73 4.37 6.96
C PHE A 59 -1.48 4.72 6.15
N VAL A 60 -1.23 3.97 5.08
CA VAL A 60 -0.15 4.22 4.11
C VAL A 60 -0.54 3.69 2.73
N LEU A 61 -0.16 4.42 1.67
CA LEU A 61 -0.20 3.96 0.28
C LEU A 61 1.19 3.58 -0.21
N PHE A 62 1.23 2.60 -1.10
CA PHE A 62 2.41 2.21 -1.85
C PHE A 62 2.08 2.23 -3.33
N SER A 63 2.96 2.81 -4.11
CA SER A 63 2.94 2.80 -5.57
C SER A 63 4.24 2.21 -6.11
N ASP A 64 4.25 1.89 -7.40
CA ASP A 64 5.47 1.46 -8.07
C ASP A 64 6.60 2.48 -7.86
N CYS A 65 7.78 2.02 -7.45
CA CYS A 65 8.91 2.91 -7.17
C CYS A 65 9.33 3.74 -8.39
N ALA A 66 9.09 3.28 -9.61
CA ALA A 66 9.36 4.04 -10.82
C ALA A 66 8.50 5.32 -10.92
N LEU A 67 7.31 5.33 -10.29
CA LEU A 67 6.44 6.52 -10.22
C LEU A 67 6.90 7.52 -9.16
N THR A 68 7.73 7.09 -8.22
CA THR A 68 8.26 7.93 -7.12
C THR A 68 9.67 8.46 -7.41
N GLY A 69 10.16 8.32 -8.66
CA GLY A 69 11.46 8.84 -9.10
C GLY A 69 12.63 7.85 -8.99
N ALA A 70 12.39 6.60 -8.61
CA ALA A 70 13.39 5.54 -8.71
C ALA A 70 13.51 5.06 -10.17
N ALA A 71 14.74 4.98 -10.68
CA ALA A 71 14.99 4.66 -12.08
C ALA A 71 14.71 3.18 -12.40
N GLY A 72 13.92 2.96 -13.46
CA GLY A 72 13.97 1.77 -14.31
C GLY A 72 13.10 0.59 -13.88
N GLY A 73 12.15 0.21 -14.72
CA GLY A 73 11.34 -1.00 -14.61
C GLY A 73 10.04 -0.92 -15.41
N THR A 74 9.36 -2.04 -15.57
CA THR A 74 7.99 -2.06 -16.06
C THR A 74 7.09 -1.51 -14.96
N VAL A 75 6.44 -0.40 -15.21
CA VAL A 75 5.55 0.27 -14.24
C VAL A 75 4.35 -0.65 -13.94
N SER A 76 4.18 -0.98 -12.65
CA SER A 76 2.97 -1.65 -12.20
C SER A 76 1.83 -0.65 -12.07
N THR A 77 0.66 -1.01 -12.59
CA THR A 77 -0.58 -0.22 -12.42
C THR A 77 -1.29 -0.51 -11.11
N ALA A 78 -0.72 -1.37 -10.26
CA ALA A 78 -1.27 -1.67 -8.95
C ALA A 78 -1.00 -0.54 -7.96
N VAL A 79 -2.01 -0.24 -7.15
CA VAL A 79 -1.89 0.58 -5.94
C VAL A 79 -2.15 -0.32 -4.74
N ILE A 80 -1.26 -0.25 -3.76
CA ILE A 80 -1.39 -1.03 -2.53
C ILE A 80 -1.63 -0.06 -1.38
N SER A 81 -2.62 -0.32 -0.55
CA SER A 81 -2.81 0.40 0.71
C SER A 81 -2.70 -0.54 1.89
N ALA A 82 -2.27 -0.01 3.02
CA ALA A 82 -2.33 -0.72 4.29
C ALA A 82 -2.92 0.18 5.38
N SER A 83 -3.84 -0.37 6.14
CA SER A 83 -4.41 0.25 7.34
C SER A 83 -4.07 -0.59 8.56
N VAL A 84 -3.65 0.06 9.63
CA VAL A 84 -3.32 -0.57 10.91
C VAL A 84 -4.33 -0.15 11.94
N ALA A 85 -5.04 -1.09 12.54
CA ALA A 85 -5.99 -0.79 13.61
C ALA A 85 -5.28 -0.42 14.92
N PRO A 86 -5.91 0.34 15.81
CA PRO A 86 -5.35 0.65 17.13
C PRO A 86 -5.25 -0.58 18.04
N THR A 87 -5.97 -1.65 17.72
CA THR A 87 -6.00 -2.90 18.48
C THR A 87 -5.60 -4.10 17.62
N GLY A 88 -5.35 -5.24 18.26
CA GLY A 88 -5.20 -6.52 17.57
C GLY A 88 -6.51 -7.06 17.01
N LEU A 89 -6.41 -8.19 16.33
CA LEU A 89 -7.59 -8.92 15.85
C LEU A 89 -8.33 -9.52 17.06
N ASN A 90 -9.63 -9.29 17.13
CA ASN A 90 -10.48 -9.94 18.10
C ASN A 90 -10.97 -11.29 17.52
N GLY A 91 -10.35 -12.38 17.96
CA GLY A 91 -10.60 -13.73 17.42
C GLY A 91 -9.58 -14.17 16.40
N THR A 92 -9.94 -15.19 15.63
CA THR A 92 -9.09 -15.85 14.62
C THR A 92 -9.37 -15.33 13.21
N LEU A 93 -8.43 -15.53 12.28
CA LEU A 93 -8.65 -15.21 10.86
C LEU A 93 -9.78 -16.06 10.25
N VAL A 94 -10.02 -17.27 10.75
CA VAL A 94 -11.12 -18.12 10.30
C VAL A 94 -12.48 -17.56 10.75
N GLU A 95 -12.56 -17.03 11.96
CA GLU A 95 -13.79 -16.37 12.44
C GLU A 95 -14.02 -15.06 11.69
N LEU A 96 -12.97 -14.28 11.45
CA LEU A 96 -13.04 -13.10 10.59
C LEU A 96 -13.50 -13.45 9.17
N GLN A 97 -12.96 -14.52 8.58
CA GLN A 97 -13.40 -15.02 7.26
C GLN A 97 -14.89 -15.34 7.25
N LYS A 98 -15.37 -16.09 8.24
CA LYS A 98 -16.80 -16.42 8.37
C LYS A 98 -17.65 -15.17 8.48
N PHE A 99 -17.24 -14.19 9.29
CA PHE A 99 -17.96 -12.92 9.44
C PHE A 99 -18.00 -12.14 8.11
N LEU A 100 -16.84 -11.94 7.46
CA LEU A 100 -16.74 -11.13 6.24
C LEU A 100 -17.50 -11.73 5.04
N THR A 101 -17.85 -13.02 5.09
CA THR A 101 -18.69 -13.68 4.07
C THR A 101 -20.19 -13.58 4.37
N THR A 102 -20.58 -13.07 5.55
CA THR A 102 -22.00 -12.78 5.87
C THR A 102 -22.44 -11.44 5.25
N GLU A 103 -23.76 -11.25 5.12
CA GLU A 103 -24.33 -9.99 4.61
C GLU A 103 -23.81 -8.74 5.37
N PRO A 104 -23.87 -8.68 6.73
CA PRO A 104 -23.34 -7.52 7.44
C PRO A 104 -21.82 -7.36 7.33
N GLY A 105 -21.08 -8.47 7.20
CA GLY A 105 -19.63 -8.44 7.02
C GLY A 105 -19.19 -7.91 5.65
N LYS A 106 -19.91 -8.25 4.59
CA LYS A 106 -19.61 -7.79 3.23
C LYS A 106 -19.59 -6.28 3.09
N ILE A 107 -20.44 -5.54 3.82
CA ILE A 107 -20.48 -4.07 3.80
C ILE A 107 -19.11 -3.47 4.13
N THR A 108 -18.37 -4.10 5.04
CA THR A 108 -17.05 -3.63 5.45
C THR A 108 -15.96 -3.87 4.40
N LEU A 109 -16.25 -4.71 3.40
CA LEU A 109 -15.34 -5.02 2.30
C LEU A 109 -15.46 -4.04 1.12
N GLY A 110 -16.60 -3.38 0.98
CA GLY A 110 -16.85 -2.44 -0.11
C GLY A 110 -16.32 -1.03 0.19
N ARG A 111 -16.25 -0.24 -0.87
CA ARG A 111 -15.90 1.19 -0.82
C ARG A 111 -17.15 2.06 -0.70
N SER A 112 -18.25 1.63 -1.29
CA SER A 112 -19.51 2.36 -1.36
C SER A 112 -20.39 2.18 -0.12
N GLY A 113 -20.17 1.09 0.64
CA GLY A 113 -21.10 0.67 1.70
C GLY A 113 -22.43 0.09 1.17
N ASP A 114 -22.57 -0.06 -0.15
CA ASP A 114 -23.72 -0.70 -0.79
C ASP A 114 -23.54 -2.21 -0.80
N MET A 115 -24.27 -2.89 0.07
CA MET A 115 -24.21 -4.34 0.25
C MET A 115 -24.58 -5.11 -1.03
N GLN A 116 -25.51 -4.58 -1.83
CA GLN A 116 -25.97 -5.28 -3.05
C GLN A 116 -24.94 -5.20 -4.18
N ALA A 117 -24.04 -4.22 -4.11
CA ALA A 117 -22.97 -4.03 -5.08
C ALA A 117 -21.71 -4.85 -4.78
N ILE A 118 -21.65 -5.52 -3.62
CA ILE A 118 -20.45 -6.22 -3.14
C ILE A 118 -20.60 -7.73 -3.27
N THR A 119 -19.70 -8.36 -4.01
CA THR A 119 -19.63 -9.82 -4.14
C THR A 119 -18.27 -10.31 -3.64
N VAL A 120 -18.27 -11.27 -2.69
CA VAL A 120 -17.07 -12.00 -2.31
C VAL A 120 -16.85 -13.12 -3.32
N VAL A 121 -15.80 -12.97 -4.15
CA VAL A 121 -15.48 -13.91 -5.23
C VAL A 121 -14.66 -15.08 -4.72
N GLU A 122 -13.69 -14.81 -3.85
CA GLU A 122 -12.77 -15.80 -3.27
C GLU A 122 -12.43 -15.41 -1.85
N SER A 123 -12.29 -16.40 -0.97
CA SER A 123 -11.90 -16.19 0.43
C SER A 123 -11.13 -17.40 0.94
N ARG A 124 -9.91 -17.20 1.45
CA ARG A 124 -9.06 -18.26 2.02
C ARG A 124 -8.02 -17.72 3.00
N VAL A 125 -7.63 -18.56 3.95
CA VAL A 125 -6.50 -18.29 4.85
C VAL A 125 -5.28 -19.05 4.35
N VAL A 126 -4.16 -18.35 4.12
CA VAL A 126 -2.88 -18.90 3.66
C VAL A 126 -1.76 -18.19 4.42
N ASP A 127 -0.83 -18.93 5.01
CA ASP A 127 0.34 -18.38 5.73
C ASP A 127 -0.04 -17.30 6.74
N ASP A 128 -1.09 -17.56 7.53
CA ASP A 128 -1.67 -16.63 8.51
C ASP A 128 -2.16 -15.29 7.91
N VAL A 129 -2.46 -15.25 6.62
CA VAL A 129 -3.11 -14.13 5.95
C VAL A 129 -4.49 -14.60 5.46
N LEU A 130 -5.54 -13.89 5.85
CA LEU A 130 -6.84 -14.05 5.22
C LEU A 130 -6.85 -13.22 3.93
N LEU A 131 -6.94 -13.89 2.80
CA LEU A 131 -7.03 -13.30 1.47
C LEU A 131 -8.49 -13.33 1.00
N ILE A 132 -9.02 -12.18 0.59
CA ILE A 132 -10.38 -12.04 0.07
C ILE A 132 -10.34 -11.27 -1.25
N LYS A 133 -10.92 -11.86 -2.30
CA LYS A 133 -11.22 -11.16 -3.56
C LYS A 133 -12.64 -10.64 -3.51
N VAL A 134 -12.81 -9.36 -3.79
CA VAL A 134 -14.08 -8.66 -3.79
C VAL A 134 -14.31 -8.02 -5.15
N ASP A 135 -15.51 -8.21 -5.72
CA ASP A 135 -16.04 -7.40 -6.82
C ASP A 135 -17.00 -6.37 -6.22
N ASP A 136 -16.61 -5.09 -6.23
CA ASP A 136 -17.38 -3.97 -5.71
C ASP A 136 -17.83 -3.08 -6.88
N ARG A 137 -19.07 -3.27 -7.32
CA ARG A 137 -19.72 -2.53 -8.41
C ARG A 137 -20.48 -1.29 -7.96
N GLY A 138 -20.37 -0.94 -6.69
CA GLY A 138 -20.93 0.31 -6.16
C GLY A 138 -20.26 1.55 -6.76
N ALA A 139 -20.68 2.71 -6.31
CA ALA A 139 -20.12 3.99 -6.77
C ALA A 139 -18.60 4.00 -6.59
N GLN A 140 -17.86 4.10 -7.69
CA GLN A 140 -16.41 4.12 -7.67
C GLN A 140 -15.92 5.55 -7.37
N PRO A 141 -15.29 5.79 -6.20
CA PRO A 141 -14.80 7.13 -5.85
C PRO A 141 -13.61 7.58 -6.71
N ILE A 142 -12.92 6.63 -7.35
CA ILE A 142 -11.74 6.89 -8.19
C ILE A 142 -11.99 6.31 -9.58
N ARG A 143 -12.01 7.19 -10.58
CA ARG A 143 -12.13 6.77 -11.99
C ARG A 143 -10.88 5.99 -12.40
N GLY A 144 -11.08 4.95 -13.22
CA GLY A 144 -9.97 4.15 -13.76
C GLY A 144 -9.44 3.08 -12.82
N VAL A 145 -10.05 2.88 -11.65
CA VAL A 145 -9.72 1.78 -10.73
C VAL A 145 -10.66 0.60 -10.99
N SER A 146 -10.11 -0.62 -11.00
CA SER A 146 -10.88 -1.86 -11.15
C SER A 146 -11.92 -2.01 -10.03
N PRO A 147 -13.13 -2.50 -10.33
CA PRO A 147 -14.08 -2.93 -9.31
C PRO A 147 -13.58 -4.15 -8.53
N GLU A 148 -12.73 -4.98 -9.14
CA GLU A 148 -12.12 -6.12 -8.46
C GLU A 148 -10.93 -5.67 -7.63
N ILE A 149 -10.97 -6.02 -6.33
CA ILE A 149 -9.91 -5.73 -5.37
C ILE A 149 -9.55 -6.98 -4.58
N TRP A 150 -8.29 -7.09 -4.21
CA TRP A 150 -7.83 -8.09 -3.25
C TRP A 150 -7.58 -7.43 -1.90
N ARG A 151 -8.08 -8.05 -0.84
CA ARG A 151 -7.81 -7.65 0.55
C ARG A 151 -7.07 -8.74 1.29
N GLY A 152 -6.09 -8.35 2.08
CA GLY A 152 -5.34 -9.20 3.00
C GLY A 152 -5.53 -8.74 4.43
N PHE A 153 -5.87 -9.64 5.35
CA PHE A 153 -5.99 -9.36 6.77
C PHE A 153 -4.98 -10.21 7.53
N PHE A 154 -4.19 -9.60 8.39
CA PHE A 154 -3.18 -10.28 9.18
C PHE A 154 -2.86 -9.49 10.46
N VAL A 155 -2.03 -10.08 11.34
CA VAL A 155 -1.56 -9.41 12.55
C VAL A 155 -0.05 -9.16 12.45
N ALA A 156 0.39 -7.96 12.83
CA ALA A 156 1.78 -7.58 12.96
C ALA A 156 1.97 -6.64 14.14
N GLY A 157 3.01 -6.83 14.97
CA GLY A 157 3.24 -6.04 16.16
C GLY A 157 2.05 -6.02 17.13
N GLY A 158 1.29 -7.11 17.21
CA GLY A 158 0.09 -7.21 18.04
C GLY A 158 -1.13 -6.43 17.52
N ARG A 159 -1.07 -5.83 16.33
CA ARG A 159 -2.16 -5.04 15.75
C ARG A 159 -2.73 -5.69 14.49
N ALA A 160 -4.02 -5.50 14.26
CA ALA A 160 -4.66 -5.95 13.03
C ALA A 160 -4.28 -5.03 11.87
N VAL A 161 -3.87 -5.63 10.76
CA VAL A 161 -3.51 -4.94 9.53
C VAL A 161 -4.45 -5.39 8.42
N THR A 162 -5.01 -4.44 7.69
CA THR A 162 -5.76 -4.67 6.45
C THR A 162 -4.98 -4.07 5.29
N ALA A 163 -4.55 -4.91 4.36
CA ALA A 163 -3.93 -4.46 3.11
C ALA A 163 -4.90 -4.62 1.94
N THR A 164 -4.84 -3.73 0.97
CA THR A 164 -5.67 -3.78 -0.24
C THR A 164 -4.79 -3.61 -1.47
N VAL A 165 -4.98 -4.46 -2.46
CA VAL A 165 -4.40 -4.31 -3.80
C VAL A 165 -5.52 -3.96 -4.76
N SER A 166 -5.39 -2.79 -5.40
CA SER A 166 -6.28 -2.31 -6.45
C SER A 166 -5.49 -2.18 -7.75
N GLY A 167 -6.07 -2.58 -8.86
CA GLY A 167 -5.48 -2.40 -10.19
C GLY A 167 -6.18 -1.31 -10.99
N ALA A 168 -5.63 -0.94 -12.15
CA ALA A 168 -6.34 -0.12 -13.11
C ALA A 168 -7.53 -0.90 -13.70
N ALA A 169 -8.57 -0.17 -14.15
CA ALA A 169 -9.74 -0.77 -14.79
C ALA A 169 -9.38 -1.49 -16.09
N GLU A 170 -8.40 -0.96 -16.83
CA GLU A 170 -7.84 -1.56 -18.03
C GLU A 170 -6.44 -2.11 -17.72
N GLY A 171 -6.20 -3.39 -18.00
CA GLY A 171 -4.92 -4.05 -17.75
C GLY A 171 -4.55 -4.22 -16.28
N GLY A 172 -5.56 -4.36 -15.41
CA GLY A 172 -5.42 -4.45 -13.96
C GLY A 172 -4.48 -5.55 -13.48
N THR A 173 -4.20 -5.52 -12.18
CA THR A 173 -3.32 -6.49 -11.52
C THR A 173 -3.94 -7.89 -11.55
N SER A 174 -3.21 -8.88 -12.08
CA SER A 174 -3.68 -10.26 -12.08
C SER A 174 -3.82 -10.80 -10.65
N ASP A 175 -4.71 -11.76 -10.47
CA ASP A 175 -4.95 -12.41 -9.17
C ASP A 175 -3.68 -12.99 -8.55
N ILE A 176 -2.81 -13.57 -9.39
CA ILE A 176 -1.51 -14.14 -8.94
C ILE A 176 -0.62 -13.04 -8.38
N HIS A 177 -0.53 -11.90 -9.05
CA HIS A 177 0.29 -10.77 -8.59
C HIS A 177 -0.30 -10.13 -7.34
N ALA A 178 -1.61 -9.90 -7.29
CA ALA A 178 -2.27 -9.32 -6.13
C ALA A 178 -2.05 -10.16 -4.87
N ARG A 179 -2.25 -11.48 -4.94
CA ARG A 179 -1.99 -12.39 -3.82
C ARG A 179 -0.52 -12.42 -3.41
N ARG A 180 0.40 -12.41 -4.38
CA ARG A 180 1.83 -12.35 -4.11
C ARG A 180 2.21 -11.06 -3.36
N TYR A 181 1.69 -9.91 -3.78
CA TYR A 181 1.95 -8.64 -3.11
C TYR A 181 1.43 -8.63 -1.67
N LEU A 182 0.22 -9.13 -1.44
CA LEU A 182 -0.34 -9.23 -0.09
C LEU A 182 0.48 -10.17 0.80
N GLY A 183 0.91 -11.32 0.27
CA GLY A 183 1.77 -12.26 1.00
C GLY A 183 3.14 -11.67 1.35
N GLN A 184 3.78 -11.00 0.40
CA GLN A 184 5.07 -10.32 0.62
C GLN A 184 4.93 -9.20 1.66
N LEU A 185 3.92 -8.33 1.53
CA LEU A 185 3.67 -7.26 2.49
C LEU A 185 3.45 -7.83 3.89
N ALA A 186 2.64 -8.86 4.05
CA ALA A 186 2.38 -9.48 5.35
C ALA A 186 3.65 -10.10 5.95
N ALA A 187 4.43 -10.85 5.15
CA ALA A 187 5.66 -11.49 5.61
C ALA A 187 6.73 -10.46 6.02
N SER A 188 6.99 -9.46 5.18
CA SER A 188 7.97 -8.41 5.45
C SER A 188 7.56 -7.53 6.63
N THR A 189 6.27 -7.16 6.71
CA THR A 189 5.73 -6.39 7.83
C THR A 189 5.85 -7.15 9.15
N ARG A 190 5.51 -8.43 9.19
CA ARG A 190 5.70 -9.26 10.40
C ARG A 190 7.17 -9.37 10.78
N ALA A 191 8.06 -9.56 9.82
CA ALA A 191 9.49 -9.65 10.08
C ALA A 191 10.04 -8.36 10.71
N ALA A 192 9.58 -7.20 10.26
CA ALA A 192 9.96 -5.89 10.78
C ALA A 192 9.40 -5.60 12.20
N ASN A 193 8.36 -6.32 12.63
CA ASN A 193 7.69 -6.13 13.92
C ASN A 193 7.86 -7.32 14.89
N LYS A 194 8.83 -8.21 14.64
CA LYS A 194 9.22 -9.24 15.60
C LYS A 194 9.96 -8.56 16.75
N THR A 195 9.39 -8.61 17.94
CA THR A 195 10.03 -8.27 19.23
C THR A 195 10.74 -9.47 19.77
#